data_155c0c06b9cce8cc89dc2bcdaa94e2f9
#
_entry.id   155c0c06b9cce8cc89dc2bcdaa94e2f9
#
_cell.length_a   1.000
_cell.length_b   1.000
_cell.length_c   1.000
_cell.angle_alpha   90.00
_cell.angle_beta   90.00
_cell.angle_gamma   90.00
#
_symmetry.space_group_name_H-M   'P 1'
#
loop_
_entity.id
_entity.type
_entity.pdbx_description
1 polymer ?
#
loop_
_entity_poly.entity_id
_entity_poly.type
_entity_poly.pdbx_seq_one_letter_code
_entity_poly.pdbx_strand_id
1 'polypeptide(L)'
;MKAENVAYIYAPVEEVYAFTIDPDRFIEWQEMVESVEHEGEIAVGHQYTEIRKFLGREMRTVLEITQLEPNKLFAAKALSGPVHYEMTISYEAIQGGTQMTTIVEGEPGGFFKLAEGAVAKQLEKSMMQDRETLKQILE
;
A
#
# COMPACT_ATOMS: atom_id res chain seq x y z
N MET A 1 -4.56 15.59 1.20
CA MET A 1 -3.44 14.88 1.85
C MET A 1 -2.71 14.00 0.84
N LYS A 2 -1.39 14.01 0.89
CA LYS A 2 -0.56 13.18 0.03
C LYS A 2 0.64 12.68 0.83
N ALA A 3 0.98 11.39 0.67
CA ALA A 3 2.17 10.80 1.26
C ALA A 3 2.91 10.03 0.17
N GLU A 4 4.23 10.08 0.20
CA GLU A 4 5.07 9.45 -0.81
C GLU A 4 6.27 8.77 -0.13
N ASN A 5 6.65 7.61 -0.66
CA ASN A 5 7.83 6.89 -0.22
C ASN A 5 8.54 6.24 -1.40
N VAL A 6 9.85 6.33 -1.42
CA VAL A 6 10.69 5.68 -2.43
C VAL A 6 11.55 4.64 -1.73
N ALA A 7 11.50 3.42 -2.22
CA ALA A 7 12.30 2.30 -1.70
C ALA A 7 13.24 1.79 -2.79
N TYR A 8 14.50 1.55 -2.41
CA TYR A 8 15.49 0.89 -3.27
C TYR A 8 15.71 -0.51 -2.71
N ILE A 9 15.22 -1.51 -3.43
CA ILE A 9 15.23 -2.91 -2.96
C ILE A 9 16.17 -3.73 -3.85
N TYR A 10 17.16 -4.39 -3.25
CA TYR A 10 18.10 -5.23 -3.98
C TYR A 10 17.51 -6.60 -4.26
N ALA A 11 16.52 -6.61 -5.14
CA ALA A 11 15.84 -7.81 -5.64
C ALA A 11 15.30 -7.52 -7.03
N PRO A 12 15.15 -8.54 -7.89
CA PRO A 12 14.60 -8.34 -9.23
C PRO A 12 13.20 -7.75 -9.21
N VAL A 13 12.88 -6.91 -10.19
CA VAL A 13 11.59 -6.23 -10.25
C VAL A 13 10.42 -7.22 -10.30
N GLU A 14 10.59 -8.36 -10.92
CA GLU A 14 9.57 -9.42 -10.99
C GLU A 14 9.22 -9.95 -9.60
N GLU A 15 10.22 -10.12 -8.75
CA GLU A 15 10.01 -10.61 -7.38
C GLU A 15 9.36 -9.54 -6.50
N VAL A 16 9.84 -8.30 -6.61
CA VAL A 16 9.30 -7.18 -5.84
C VAL A 16 7.83 -6.96 -6.20
N TYR A 17 7.53 -6.95 -7.49
CA TYR A 17 6.17 -6.75 -7.98
C TYR A 17 5.25 -7.87 -7.49
N ALA A 18 5.61 -9.12 -7.75
CA ALA A 18 4.78 -10.28 -7.39
C ALA A 18 4.50 -10.34 -5.89
N PHE A 19 5.48 -10.00 -5.07
CA PHE A 19 5.32 -10.00 -3.61
C PHE A 19 4.41 -8.88 -3.12
N THR A 20 4.61 -7.67 -3.63
CA THR A 20 3.94 -6.48 -3.08
C THR A 20 2.50 -6.29 -3.55
N ILE A 21 2.10 -6.91 -4.67
CA ILE A 21 0.72 -6.81 -5.16
C ILE A 21 -0.20 -7.92 -4.62
N ASP A 22 0.35 -8.91 -3.94
CA ASP A 22 -0.41 -10.06 -3.44
C ASP A 22 -1.11 -9.70 -2.12
N PRO A 23 -2.46 -9.60 -2.11
CA PRO A 23 -3.19 -9.26 -0.90
C PRO A 23 -2.95 -10.23 0.27
N ASP A 24 -2.68 -11.50 -0.02
CA ASP A 24 -2.41 -12.51 1.02
C ASP A 24 -1.09 -12.27 1.73
N ARG A 25 -0.23 -11.44 1.15
CA ARG A 25 1.07 -11.11 1.72
C ARG A 25 1.14 -9.72 2.33
N PHE A 26 0.10 -8.91 2.21
CA PHE A 26 0.11 -7.54 2.76
C PHE A 26 0.41 -7.52 4.25
N ILE A 27 -0.09 -8.48 5.00
CA ILE A 27 0.15 -8.59 6.44
C ILE A 27 1.63 -8.84 6.77
N GLU A 28 2.39 -9.39 5.84
CA GLU A 28 3.81 -9.71 6.08
C GLU A 28 4.69 -8.46 6.02
N TRP A 29 4.29 -7.41 5.29
CA TRP A 29 5.13 -6.24 5.12
C TRP A 29 4.48 -4.90 5.46
N GLN A 30 3.16 -4.83 5.62
CA GLN A 30 2.48 -3.60 6.01
C GLN A 30 2.12 -3.67 7.49
N GLU A 31 2.82 -2.89 8.29
CA GLU A 31 2.71 -2.92 9.76
C GLU A 31 1.29 -2.71 10.28
N MET A 32 0.55 -1.80 9.65
CA MET A 32 -0.80 -1.45 10.11
C MET A 32 -1.89 -2.42 9.66
N VAL A 33 -1.58 -3.34 8.75
CA VAL A 33 -2.57 -4.30 8.26
C VAL A 33 -2.75 -5.42 9.26
N GLU A 34 -3.96 -5.62 9.74
CA GLU A 34 -4.31 -6.70 10.67
C GLU A 34 -4.85 -7.92 9.93
N SER A 35 -5.64 -7.70 8.87
CA SER A 35 -6.16 -8.79 8.05
C SER A 35 -6.55 -8.28 6.66
N VAL A 36 -6.56 -9.20 5.70
CA VAL A 36 -7.01 -8.95 4.33
C VAL A 36 -7.86 -10.12 3.89
N GLU A 37 -9.02 -9.84 3.29
CA GLU A 37 -9.91 -10.84 2.74
C GLU A 37 -10.16 -10.55 1.26
N HIS A 38 -10.04 -11.57 0.43
CA HIS A 38 -10.41 -11.48 -0.99
C HIS A 38 -10.64 -12.86 -1.56
N GLU A 39 -11.35 -12.93 -2.69
CA GLU A 39 -11.59 -14.16 -3.43
C GLU A 39 -11.35 -13.90 -4.92
N GLY A 40 -10.78 -14.87 -5.62
CA GLY A 40 -10.57 -14.79 -7.04
C GLY A 40 -9.19 -14.26 -7.44
N GLU A 41 -9.03 -14.03 -8.73
CA GLU A 41 -7.75 -13.64 -9.32
C GLU A 41 -7.48 -12.15 -9.18
N ILE A 42 -6.21 -11.81 -9.02
CA ILE A 42 -5.75 -10.42 -8.96
C ILE A 42 -5.77 -9.87 -10.39
N ALA A 43 -6.64 -8.88 -10.62
CA ALA A 43 -6.83 -8.23 -11.91
C ALA A 43 -7.45 -6.86 -11.71
N VAL A 44 -7.47 -6.04 -12.74
CA VAL A 44 -8.20 -4.76 -12.69
C VAL A 44 -9.67 -5.04 -12.41
N GLY A 45 -10.25 -4.33 -11.45
CA GLY A 45 -11.62 -4.54 -10.98
C GLY A 45 -11.72 -5.49 -9.79
N HIS A 46 -10.66 -6.21 -9.46
CA HIS A 46 -10.65 -7.10 -8.30
C HIS A 46 -10.77 -6.28 -7.02
N GLN A 47 -11.64 -6.74 -6.11
CA GLN A 47 -11.85 -6.07 -4.82
C GLN A 47 -11.26 -6.90 -3.68
N TYR A 48 -10.74 -6.22 -2.68
CA TYR A 48 -10.28 -6.83 -1.45
C TYR A 48 -10.66 -5.95 -0.26
N THR A 49 -10.86 -6.58 0.89
CA THR A 49 -11.19 -5.88 2.13
C THR A 49 -10.01 -5.98 3.08
N GLU A 50 -9.54 -4.84 3.55
CA GLU A 50 -8.48 -4.84 4.54
C GLU A 50 -8.94 -4.18 5.84
N ILE A 51 -8.43 -4.70 6.95
CA ILE A 51 -8.60 -4.13 8.27
C ILE A 51 -7.23 -3.65 8.72
N ARG A 52 -7.16 -2.33 9.00
CA ARG A 52 -5.97 -1.67 9.50
C ARG A 52 -6.23 -1.07 10.86
N LYS A 53 -5.18 -0.99 11.66
CA LYS A 53 -5.21 -0.19 12.87
C LYS A 53 -4.40 1.08 12.64
N PHE A 54 -5.06 2.23 12.74
CA PHE A 54 -4.47 3.52 12.40
C PHE A 54 -4.86 4.57 13.43
N LEU A 55 -3.87 5.18 14.07
CA LEU A 55 -4.07 6.16 15.15
C LEU A 55 -5.01 5.64 16.26
N GLY A 56 -4.81 4.36 16.62
CA GLY A 56 -5.60 3.72 17.66
C GLY A 56 -7.02 3.31 17.25
N ARG A 57 -7.37 3.46 15.98
CA ARG A 57 -8.70 3.13 15.45
C ARG A 57 -8.60 2.02 14.41
N GLU A 58 -9.55 1.09 14.47
CA GLU A 58 -9.69 0.07 13.46
C GLU A 58 -10.39 0.67 12.23
N MET A 59 -9.78 0.46 11.06
CA MET A 59 -10.32 0.91 9.78
C MET A 59 -10.61 -0.30 8.92
N ARG A 60 -11.87 -0.44 8.51
CA ARG A 60 -12.27 -1.45 7.54
C ARG A 60 -12.48 -0.76 6.20
N THR A 61 -11.74 -1.17 5.19
CA THR A 61 -11.75 -0.54 3.87
C THR A 61 -11.91 -1.60 2.79
N VAL A 62 -12.85 -1.38 1.88
CA VAL A 62 -12.94 -2.15 0.65
C VAL A 62 -12.21 -1.38 -0.43
N LEU A 63 -11.25 -2.05 -1.07
CA LEU A 63 -10.46 -1.45 -2.14
C LEU A 63 -10.70 -2.18 -3.45
N GLU A 64 -10.52 -1.45 -4.56
CA GLU A 64 -10.58 -2.01 -5.89
C GLU A 64 -9.28 -1.72 -6.62
N ILE A 65 -8.73 -2.74 -7.27
CA ILE A 65 -7.55 -2.59 -8.12
C ILE A 65 -7.98 -1.84 -9.38
N THR A 66 -7.39 -0.68 -9.62
CA THR A 66 -7.74 0.18 -10.76
C THR A 66 -6.73 0.09 -11.90
N GLN A 67 -5.47 -0.22 -11.60
CA GLN A 67 -4.43 -0.38 -12.62
C GLN A 67 -3.51 -1.52 -12.21
N LEU A 68 -3.08 -2.28 -13.20
CA LEU A 68 -2.19 -3.41 -12.98
C LEU A 68 -1.38 -3.64 -14.25
N GLU A 69 -0.11 -3.24 -14.24
CA GLU A 69 0.82 -3.46 -15.32
C GLU A 69 2.01 -4.25 -14.78
N PRO A 70 2.24 -5.48 -15.26
CA PRO A 70 3.30 -6.33 -14.73
C PRO A 70 4.65 -5.63 -14.65
N ASN A 71 5.25 -5.67 -13.47
CA ASN A 71 6.57 -5.11 -13.16
C ASN A 71 6.68 -3.59 -13.30
N LYS A 72 5.55 -2.88 -13.46
CA LYS A 72 5.54 -1.43 -13.65
C LYS A 72 4.59 -0.68 -12.72
N LEU A 73 3.37 -1.18 -12.52
CA LEU A 73 2.34 -0.38 -11.88
C LEU A 73 1.31 -1.24 -11.15
N PHE A 74 0.94 -0.80 -9.97
CA PHE A 74 -0.20 -1.29 -9.21
C PHE A 74 -0.92 -0.09 -8.63
N ALA A 75 -2.24 0.02 -8.85
CA ALA A 75 -3.03 1.07 -8.26
C ALA A 75 -4.35 0.53 -7.73
N ALA A 76 -4.80 1.09 -6.62
CA ALA A 76 -6.05 0.72 -5.99
C ALA A 76 -6.71 1.96 -5.39
N LYS A 77 -8.04 1.94 -5.30
CA LYS A 77 -8.79 3.02 -4.66
C LYS A 77 -9.73 2.46 -3.59
N ALA A 78 -9.94 3.23 -2.54
CA ALA A 78 -10.92 2.90 -1.52
C ALA A 78 -12.33 3.13 -2.05
N LEU A 79 -13.17 2.09 -1.99
CA LEU A 79 -14.59 2.17 -2.35
C LEU A 79 -15.44 2.52 -1.15
N SER A 80 -15.00 2.17 0.04
CA SER A 80 -15.69 2.45 1.28
C SER A 80 -14.68 2.57 2.41
N GLY A 81 -15.11 3.08 3.55
CA GLY A 81 -14.26 3.25 4.71
C GLY A 81 -14.16 4.70 5.14
N PRO A 82 -13.45 4.98 6.25
CA PRO A 82 -13.40 6.32 6.84
C PRO A 82 -12.51 7.30 6.08
N VAL A 83 -11.66 6.82 5.19
CA VAL A 83 -10.75 7.66 4.39
C VAL A 83 -10.95 7.34 2.92
N HIS A 84 -11.19 8.38 2.13
CA HIS A 84 -11.26 8.25 0.66
C HIS A 84 -9.87 8.47 0.10
N TYR A 85 -9.25 7.43 -0.45
CA TYR A 85 -7.89 7.54 -0.95
C TYR A 85 -7.64 6.63 -2.14
N GLU A 86 -6.59 6.98 -2.87
CA GLU A 86 -6.02 6.17 -3.94
C GLU A 86 -4.55 5.91 -3.62
N MET A 87 -4.10 4.71 -3.91
CA MET A 87 -2.71 4.31 -3.76
C MET A 87 -2.17 3.88 -5.11
N THR A 88 -0.98 4.38 -5.44
CA THR A 88 -0.28 4.01 -6.65
C THR A 88 1.13 3.56 -6.28
N ILE A 89 1.52 2.39 -6.76
CA ILE A 89 2.89 1.90 -6.61
C ILE A 89 3.47 1.72 -8.01
N SER A 90 4.56 2.41 -8.29
CA SER A 90 5.30 2.24 -9.53
C SER A 90 6.62 1.54 -9.27
N TYR A 91 7.07 0.76 -10.25
CA TYR A 91 8.25 -0.09 -10.15
C TYR A 91 9.15 0.20 -11.34
N GLU A 92 10.45 0.32 -11.07
CA GLU A 92 11.45 0.52 -12.11
C GLU A 92 12.65 -0.38 -11.81
N ALA A 93 13.06 -1.16 -12.80
CA ALA A 93 14.28 -1.94 -12.70
C ALA A 93 15.47 -0.99 -12.77
N ILE A 94 16.34 -1.05 -11.78
CA ILE A 94 17.56 -0.28 -11.72
C ILE A 94 18.75 -1.23 -11.60
N GLN A 95 19.97 -0.70 -11.72
CA GLN A 95 21.16 -1.52 -11.55
C GLN A 95 21.17 -2.13 -10.15
N GLY A 96 21.18 -3.46 -10.08
CA GLY A 96 21.23 -4.21 -8.82
C GLY A 96 19.90 -4.41 -8.13
N GLY A 97 18.78 -3.93 -8.69
CA GLY A 97 17.50 -4.11 -8.01
C GLY A 97 16.33 -3.35 -8.58
N THR A 98 15.50 -2.84 -7.69
CA THR A 98 14.23 -2.21 -8.03
C THR A 98 14.06 -0.91 -7.28
N GLN A 99 13.60 0.13 -7.97
CA GLN A 99 13.07 1.34 -7.34
C GLN A 99 11.56 1.21 -7.28
N MET A 100 11.00 1.26 -6.08
CA MET A 100 9.57 1.17 -5.84
C MET A 100 9.09 2.49 -5.23
N THR A 101 8.16 3.17 -5.91
CA THR A 101 7.61 4.44 -5.46
C THR A 101 6.15 4.28 -5.11
N THR A 102 5.79 4.57 -3.87
CA THR A 102 4.41 4.50 -3.38
C THR A 102 3.88 5.89 -3.13
N ILE A 103 2.72 6.20 -3.70
CA ILE A 103 2.03 7.47 -3.52
C ILE A 103 0.62 7.18 -3.01
N VAL A 104 0.25 7.80 -1.90
CA VAL A 104 -1.11 7.74 -1.35
C VAL A 104 -1.67 9.15 -1.36
N GLU A 105 -2.81 9.33 -2.03
CA GLU A 105 -3.51 10.61 -2.09
C GLU A 105 -4.96 10.43 -1.65
N GLY A 106 -5.45 11.32 -0.83
CA GLY A 106 -6.83 11.22 -0.39
C GLY A 106 -7.26 12.32 0.56
N GLU A 107 -8.52 12.23 0.96
CA GLU A 107 -9.13 13.14 1.91
C GLU A 107 -9.64 12.34 3.10
N PRO A 108 -9.05 12.55 4.31
CA PRO A 108 -9.59 11.92 5.51
C PRO A 108 -10.97 12.49 5.85
N GLY A 109 -11.86 11.62 6.33
CA GLY A 109 -13.17 12.02 6.82
C GLY A 109 -13.30 11.85 8.33
N GLY A 110 -14.29 12.51 8.95
CA GLY A 110 -14.59 12.34 10.35
C GLY A 110 -13.41 12.63 11.28
N PHE A 111 -13.10 11.70 12.17
CA PHE A 111 -11.98 11.80 13.10
C PHE A 111 -10.65 12.05 12.39
N PHE A 112 -10.43 11.36 11.28
CA PHE A 112 -9.17 11.46 10.53
C PHE A 112 -9.01 12.83 9.87
N LYS A 113 -10.09 13.50 9.52
CA LYS A 113 -10.04 14.86 8.99
C LYS A 113 -9.58 15.86 10.05
N LEU A 114 -10.08 15.72 11.27
CA LEU A 114 -9.67 16.59 12.38
C LEU A 114 -8.20 16.40 12.74
N ALA A 115 -7.66 15.21 12.49
CA ALA A 115 -6.28 14.86 12.80
C ALA A 115 -5.38 14.82 11.55
N GLU A 116 -5.73 15.54 10.47
CA GLU A 116 -5.06 15.40 9.16
C GLU A 116 -3.55 15.51 9.21
N GLY A 117 -3.01 16.45 10.00
CA GLY A 117 -1.55 16.59 10.15
C GLY A 117 -0.91 15.35 10.80
N ALA A 118 -1.57 14.78 11.81
CA ALA A 118 -1.10 13.57 12.48
C ALA A 118 -1.27 12.34 11.56
N VAL A 119 -2.34 12.34 10.76
CA VAL A 119 -2.58 11.28 9.76
C VAL A 119 -1.43 11.22 8.76
N ALA A 120 -1.07 12.36 8.18
CA ALA A 120 0.02 12.43 7.19
C ALA A 120 1.34 11.96 7.79
N LYS A 121 1.69 12.40 8.98
CA LYS A 121 2.93 12.00 9.65
C LYS A 121 2.96 10.53 9.98
N GLN A 122 1.86 9.98 10.49
CA GLN A 122 1.78 8.57 10.84
C GLN A 122 1.87 7.70 9.60
N LEU A 123 1.23 8.12 8.51
CA LEU A 123 1.27 7.40 7.25
C LEU A 123 2.70 7.35 6.69
N GLU A 124 3.41 8.49 6.67
CA GLU A 124 4.80 8.54 6.21
C GLU A 124 5.71 7.66 7.06
N LYS A 125 5.54 7.70 8.38
CA LYS A 125 6.30 6.85 9.30
C LYS A 125 6.05 5.37 9.03
N SER A 126 4.79 5.00 8.83
CA SER A 126 4.41 3.63 8.51
C SER A 126 4.99 3.17 7.18
N MET A 127 4.96 4.03 6.16
CA MET A 127 5.54 3.71 4.85
C MET A 127 7.05 3.51 4.92
N MET A 128 7.75 4.28 5.76
CA MET A 128 9.18 4.09 5.99
C MET A 128 9.46 2.75 6.66
N GLN A 129 8.65 2.36 7.61
CA GLN A 129 8.79 1.09 8.30
C GLN A 129 8.48 -0.09 7.39
N ASP A 130 7.43 0.01 6.59
CA ASP A 130 7.06 -0.99 5.59
C ASP A 130 8.19 -1.18 4.58
N ARG A 131 8.84 -0.10 4.16
CA ARG A 131 10.01 -0.15 3.29
C ARG A 131 11.13 -1.00 3.89
N GLU A 132 11.45 -0.77 5.14
CA GLU A 132 12.51 -1.54 5.81
C GLU A 132 12.14 -3.02 5.94
N THR A 133 10.88 -3.31 6.21
CA THR A 133 10.38 -4.69 6.26
C THR A 133 10.50 -5.38 4.91
N LEU A 134 10.12 -4.70 3.83
CA LEU A 134 10.28 -5.23 2.47
C LEU A 134 11.74 -5.55 2.14
N LYS A 135 12.65 -4.65 2.51
CA LYS A 135 14.08 -4.87 2.30
C LYS A 135 14.57 -6.10 3.05
N GLN A 136 14.13 -6.29 4.28
CA GLN A 136 14.50 -7.47 5.08
C GLN A 136 13.97 -8.77 4.48
N ILE A 137 12.77 -8.75 3.90
CA ILE A 137 12.16 -9.95 3.34
C ILE A 137 12.76 -10.29 1.97
N LEU A 138 12.96 -9.31 1.11
CA LEU A 138 13.29 -9.51 -0.30
C LEU A 138 14.79 -9.48 -0.62
N GLU A 139 15.60 -8.90 0.22
CA GLU A 139 17.07 -8.81 0.02
C GLU A 139 17.86 -10.00 0.57
#